data_ff938ba75bd5d8bf170a6fb5da0ea5e6
#
_entry.id   ff938ba75bd5d8bf170a6fb5da0ea5e6
#
_cell.length_a   1.000
_cell.length_b   1.000
_cell.length_c   1.000
_cell.angle_alpha   90.00
_cell.angle_beta   90.00
_cell.angle_gamma   90.00
#
_symmetry.space_group_name_H-M   'P 1'
#
loop_
_entity.id
_entity.type
_entity.pdbx_description
1 polymer ?
#
loop_
_entity_poly.entity_id
_entity_poly.type
_entity_poly.pdbx_seq_one_letter_code
_entity_poly.pdbx_strand_id
1 'polypeptide(L)'
;ACKKINGHWDAFVVADLPLVDSTAQAVDTITKAIAWKKANAFTGERSKVYWPQAVDNLGNVFHLSTLAVVELMRADFSHNSVPMETCGNKAIPVIKQYFGANANNRGFDQQTGKELTQNGISTAVAWGGEWVLWGDHTAAYTYGADVDPRAIFDVSMRMLMHITNSFQREWSPEIDSPMTRALKDRIINREQEKLDGYVSMG
;
A
#
# COMPACT_ATOMS: atom_id res chain seq x y z
N ALA A 1 6.04 -12.79 -0.86
CA ALA A 1 5.28 -11.87 -1.69
C ALA A 1 5.88 -11.80 -3.09
N CYS A 2 5.04 -11.75 -4.12
CA CYS A 2 5.48 -11.66 -5.50
C CYS A 2 6.18 -10.31 -5.71
N LYS A 3 7.51 -10.32 -5.93
CA LYS A 3 8.25 -9.09 -6.17
C LYS A 3 8.11 -8.60 -7.62
N LYS A 4 7.85 -9.51 -8.55
CA LYS A 4 7.71 -9.21 -9.98
C LYS A 4 6.68 -10.11 -10.64
N ILE A 5 5.92 -9.56 -11.59
CA ILE A 5 5.03 -10.32 -12.48
C ILE A 5 5.82 -10.70 -13.73
N ASN A 6 5.76 -11.97 -14.11
CA ASN A 6 6.51 -12.53 -15.27
C ASN A 6 8.02 -12.22 -15.25
N GLY A 7 8.60 -12.04 -14.06
CA GLY A 7 10.03 -11.74 -13.91
C GLY A 7 10.45 -10.31 -14.28
N HIS A 8 9.56 -9.50 -14.87
CA HIS A 8 9.88 -8.17 -15.39
C HIS A 8 9.18 -7.05 -14.61
N TRP A 9 7.86 -7.13 -14.49
CA TRP A 9 7.05 -6.03 -13.99
C TRP A 9 7.09 -5.98 -12.47
N ASP A 10 7.44 -4.82 -11.94
CA ASP A 10 7.33 -4.57 -10.51
C ASP A 10 5.86 -4.53 -10.09
N ALA A 11 5.54 -5.15 -8.95
CA ALA A 11 4.20 -5.22 -8.42
C ALA A 11 4.14 -4.81 -6.96
N PHE A 12 3.14 -4.00 -6.61
CA PHE A 12 2.83 -3.63 -5.23
C PHE A 12 1.67 -4.50 -4.74
N VAL A 13 1.83 -5.11 -3.57
CA VAL A 13 0.85 -6.01 -2.99
C VAL A 13 0.12 -5.31 -1.86
N VAL A 14 -1.21 -5.33 -1.91
CA VAL A 14 -2.08 -4.89 -0.82
C VAL A 14 -2.78 -6.12 -0.25
N ALA A 15 -2.64 -6.37 1.05
CA ALA A 15 -3.15 -7.58 1.67
C ALA A 15 -3.72 -7.30 3.06
N ASP A 16 -4.59 -8.19 3.55
CA ASP A 16 -5.04 -8.16 4.95
C ASP A 16 -4.27 -9.19 5.78
N LEU A 17 -4.06 -8.85 7.04
CA LEU A 17 -3.67 -9.83 8.04
C LEU A 17 -4.90 -10.66 8.42
N PRO A 18 -4.73 -11.96 8.73
CA PRO A 18 -5.86 -12.81 9.08
C PRO A 18 -6.44 -12.44 10.44
N LEU A 19 -7.73 -12.73 10.63
CA LEU A 19 -8.39 -12.67 11.93
C LEU A 19 -8.23 -13.95 12.74
N VAL A 20 -7.81 -15.02 12.09
CA VAL A 20 -7.53 -16.32 12.70
C VAL A 20 -6.24 -16.85 12.09
N ASP A 21 -5.32 -17.32 12.89
CA ASP A 21 -4.06 -17.89 12.42
C ASP A 21 -4.23 -19.34 11.91
N SER A 22 -3.13 -19.94 11.44
CA SER A 22 -3.12 -21.31 10.93
C SER A 22 -3.43 -22.39 11.96
N THR A 23 -3.42 -22.04 13.27
CA THR A 23 -3.74 -22.94 14.39
C THR A 23 -5.14 -22.68 14.97
N ALA A 24 -5.99 -21.95 14.25
CA ALA A 24 -7.33 -21.52 14.66
C ALA A 24 -7.34 -20.60 15.90
N GLN A 25 -6.21 -19.96 16.22
CA GLN A 25 -6.13 -18.93 17.26
C GLN A 25 -6.59 -17.58 16.74
N ALA A 26 -7.42 -16.88 17.50
CA ALA A 26 -7.92 -15.57 17.13
C ALA A 26 -6.81 -14.52 17.14
N VAL A 27 -6.69 -13.75 16.04
CA VAL A 27 -5.86 -12.54 15.91
C VAL A 27 -6.76 -11.32 16.11
N ASP A 28 -7.20 -11.12 17.34
CA ASP A 28 -8.25 -10.18 17.74
C ASP A 28 -7.73 -8.96 18.51
N THR A 29 -6.42 -8.86 18.72
CA THR A 29 -5.76 -7.74 19.39
C THR A 29 -4.61 -7.18 18.56
N ILE A 30 -4.27 -5.91 18.79
CA ILE A 30 -3.15 -5.22 18.12
C ILE A 30 -1.85 -5.99 18.33
N THR A 31 -1.58 -6.40 19.57
CA THR A 31 -0.36 -7.16 19.91
C THR A 31 -0.26 -8.46 19.12
N LYS A 32 -1.38 -9.19 18.98
CA LYS A 32 -1.41 -10.44 18.20
C LYS A 32 -1.23 -10.17 16.71
N ALA A 33 -1.84 -9.11 16.16
CA ALA A 33 -1.68 -8.74 14.77
C ALA A 33 -0.22 -8.38 14.46
N ILE A 34 0.44 -7.59 15.31
CA ILE A 34 1.85 -7.23 15.15
C ILE A 34 2.75 -8.49 15.27
N ALA A 35 2.48 -9.36 16.25
CA ALA A 35 3.23 -10.60 16.43
C ALA A 35 3.07 -11.52 15.22
N TRP A 36 1.84 -11.69 14.71
CA TRP A 36 1.55 -12.50 13.54
C TRP A 36 2.26 -11.97 12.30
N LYS A 37 2.20 -10.64 12.05
CA LYS A 37 2.90 -10.00 10.94
C LYS A 37 4.40 -10.31 10.95
N LYS A 38 5.05 -10.17 12.11
CA LYS A 38 6.49 -10.44 12.30
C LYS A 38 6.81 -11.92 12.10
N ALA A 39 6.04 -12.82 12.71
CA ALA A 39 6.25 -14.27 12.63
C ALA A 39 6.12 -14.81 11.19
N ASN A 40 5.25 -14.21 10.38
CA ASN A 40 5.01 -14.63 9.00
C ASN A 40 5.76 -13.79 7.95
N ALA A 41 6.72 -12.96 8.38
CA ALA A 41 7.57 -12.14 7.53
C ALA A 41 6.79 -11.24 6.54
N PHE A 42 5.65 -10.68 6.96
CA PHE A 42 4.92 -9.65 6.21
C PHE A 42 5.60 -8.29 6.39
N THR A 43 6.86 -8.20 5.96
CA THR A 43 7.74 -7.03 6.15
C THR A 43 8.31 -6.53 4.81
N GLY A 44 7.60 -6.79 3.71
CA GLY A 44 8.05 -6.40 2.38
C GLY A 44 7.86 -4.91 2.10
N GLU A 45 8.87 -4.25 1.55
CA GLU A 45 8.82 -2.85 1.10
C GLU A 45 7.80 -2.61 -0.03
N ARG A 46 7.52 -3.65 -0.84
CA ARG A 46 6.59 -3.62 -1.97
C ARG A 46 5.22 -4.13 -1.58
N SER A 47 4.86 -3.96 -0.32
CA SER A 47 3.55 -4.38 0.17
C SER A 47 3.01 -3.42 1.22
N LYS A 48 1.69 -3.37 1.31
CA LYS A 48 0.93 -2.69 2.35
C LYS A 48 -0.03 -3.68 2.97
N VAL A 49 -0.10 -3.72 4.28
CA VAL A 49 -0.94 -4.66 5.00
C VAL A 49 -1.96 -3.93 5.84
N TYR A 50 -3.17 -4.50 5.88
CA TYR A 50 -4.31 -3.96 6.61
C TYR A 50 -4.77 -4.93 7.70
N TRP A 51 -5.28 -4.40 8.77
CA TRP A 51 -5.95 -5.11 9.84
C TRP A 51 -6.78 -4.14 10.70
N PRO A 52 -7.95 -4.51 11.22
CA PRO A 52 -8.72 -5.72 10.94
C PRO A 52 -9.57 -5.61 9.67
N GLN A 53 -10.65 -6.35 9.56
CA GLN A 53 -11.69 -6.16 8.56
C GLN A 53 -12.67 -5.06 9.01
N ALA A 54 -13.61 -4.69 8.14
CA ALA A 54 -14.61 -3.66 8.44
C ALA A 54 -16.02 -4.09 8.00
N VAL A 55 -17.04 -3.46 8.55
CA VAL A 55 -18.45 -3.77 8.30
C VAL A 55 -19.18 -2.51 7.86
N ASP A 56 -20.02 -2.65 6.82
CA ASP A 56 -20.91 -1.60 6.36
C ASP A 56 -22.23 -1.52 7.18
N ASN A 57 -23.11 -0.61 6.80
CA ASN A 57 -24.42 -0.42 7.43
C ASN A 57 -25.41 -1.56 7.15
N LEU A 58 -25.12 -2.44 6.18
CA LEU A 58 -25.93 -3.61 5.85
C LEU A 58 -25.45 -4.88 6.56
N GLY A 59 -24.33 -4.79 7.28
CA GLY A 59 -23.72 -5.92 7.98
C GLY A 59 -22.74 -6.75 7.13
N ASN A 60 -22.42 -6.30 5.91
CA ASN A 60 -21.44 -6.98 5.08
C ASN A 60 -20.03 -6.73 5.60
N VAL A 61 -19.22 -7.80 5.65
CA VAL A 61 -17.81 -7.74 6.08
C VAL A 61 -16.92 -7.55 4.87
N PHE A 62 -16.06 -6.54 4.92
CA PHE A 62 -15.09 -6.22 3.87
C PHE A 62 -13.66 -6.35 4.37
N HIS A 63 -12.81 -6.81 3.48
CA HIS A 63 -11.37 -6.67 3.61
C HIS A 63 -10.96 -5.21 3.41
N LEU A 64 -10.22 -4.64 4.34
CA LEU A 64 -9.75 -3.25 4.21
C LEU A 64 -8.81 -3.07 3.03
N SER A 65 -8.04 -4.11 2.66
CA SER A 65 -7.19 -4.09 1.47
C SER A 65 -8.00 -3.84 0.19
N THR A 66 -9.20 -4.42 0.08
CA THR A 66 -10.08 -4.21 -1.08
C THR A 66 -10.55 -2.77 -1.17
N LEU A 67 -11.02 -2.20 -0.05
CA LEU A 67 -11.44 -0.80 0.00
C LEU A 67 -10.26 0.14 -0.29
N ALA A 68 -9.10 -0.17 0.26
CA ALA A 68 -7.88 0.60 0.03
C ALA A 68 -7.43 0.60 -1.44
N VAL A 69 -7.52 -0.54 -2.13
CA VAL A 69 -7.19 -0.61 -3.57
C VAL A 69 -8.15 0.25 -4.38
N VAL A 70 -9.44 0.27 -4.05
CA VAL A 70 -10.41 1.14 -4.72
C VAL A 70 -10.03 2.62 -4.55
N GLU A 71 -9.68 3.04 -3.33
CA GLU A 71 -9.29 4.43 -3.07
C GLU A 71 -7.92 4.78 -3.70
N LEU A 72 -6.97 3.84 -3.72
CA LEU A 72 -5.71 4.02 -4.45
C LEU A 72 -5.95 4.21 -5.96
N MET A 73 -6.83 3.38 -6.55
CA MET A 73 -7.17 3.51 -7.97
C MET A 73 -7.87 4.84 -8.28
N ARG A 74 -8.75 5.32 -7.39
CA ARG A 74 -9.38 6.64 -7.52
C ARG A 74 -8.36 7.76 -7.45
N ALA A 75 -7.44 7.72 -6.49
CA ALA A 75 -6.36 8.69 -6.35
C ALA A 75 -5.45 8.69 -7.60
N ASP A 76 -5.03 7.52 -8.06
CA ASP A 76 -4.21 7.42 -9.26
C ASP A 76 -4.94 7.94 -10.51
N PHE A 77 -6.22 7.61 -10.66
CA PHE A 77 -7.03 8.09 -11.78
C PHE A 77 -7.12 9.62 -11.81
N SER A 78 -7.26 10.29 -10.66
CA SER A 78 -7.28 11.75 -10.57
C SER A 78 -5.94 12.40 -10.97
N HIS A 79 -4.84 11.64 -10.98
CA HIS A 79 -3.50 12.07 -11.35
C HIS A 79 -3.00 11.38 -12.66
N ASN A 80 -3.89 11.19 -13.64
CA ASN A 80 -3.57 10.57 -14.93
C ASN A 80 -2.92 9.17 -14.80
N SER A 81 -3.36 8.38 -13.83
CA SER A 81 -2.83 7.05 -13.49
C SER A 81 -1.37 7.06 -12.98
N VAL A 82 -0.92 8.20 -12.45
CA VAL A 82 0.36 8.33 -11.76
C VAL A 82 0.13 8.23 -10.24
N PRO A 83 0.87 7.41 -9.50
CA PRO A 83 0.67 7.22 -8.06
C PRO A 83 1.28 8.38 -7.25
N MET A 84 0.59 9.51 -7.23
CA MET A 84 1.01 10.73 -6.54
C MET A 84 0.52 10.80 -5.09
N GLU A 85 -0.57 10.08 -4.77
CA GLU A 85 -1.18 10.11 -3.44
C GLU A 85 -1.29 8.71 -2.82
N THR A 86 -1.34 8.68 -1.49
CA THR A 86 -1.75 7.50 -0.72
C THR A 86 -3.28 7.45 -0.57
N CYS A 87 -3.81 6.29 -0.16
CA CYS A 87 -5.21 6.17 0.25
C CYS A 87 -5.46 6.60 1.71
N GLY A 88 -4.45 7.04 2.43
CA GLY A 88 -4.60 7.56 3.79
C GLY A 88 -5.57 8.73 3.85
N ASN A 89 -6.37 8.78 4.92
CA ASN A 89 -7.41 9.80 5.14
C ASN A 89 -8.52 9.88 4.07
N LYS A 90 -8.69 8.83 3.26
CA LYS A 90 -9.82 8.72 2.32
C LYS A 90 -10.99 8.05 3.03
N ALA A 91 -12.20 8.63 2.88
CA ALA A 91 -13.42 8.12 3.48
C ALA A 91 -13.85 6.78 2.85
N ILE A 92 -14.30 5.85 3.68
CA ILE A 92 -14.78 4.53 3.25
C ILE A 92 -16.19 4.26 3.82
N PRO A 93 -17.04 3.51 3.10
CA PRO A 93 -18.44 3.31 3.49
C PRO A 93 -18.60 2.19 4.52
N VAL A 94 -17.94 2.33 5.68
CA VAL A 94 -18.02 1.37 6.78
C VAL A 94 -18.48 2.06 8.07
N ILE A 95 -19.00 1.29 9.02
CA ILE A 95 -19.52 1.83 10.27
C ILE A 95 -18.79 1.31 11.51
N LYS A 96 -18.05 0.22 11.38
CA LYS A 96 -17.24 -0.36 12.47
C LYS A 96 -16.20 -1.31 11.95
N GLN A 97 -15.22 -1.61 12.78
CA GLN A 97 -14.23 -2.66 12.53
C GLN A 97 -14.77 -4.03 12.92
N TYR A 98 -14.22 -5.08 12.31
CA TYR A 98 -14.60 -6.45 12.54
C TYR A 98 -13.37 -7.31 12.87
N PHE A 99 -13.41 -7.95 14.03
CA PHE A 99 -12.31 -8.75 14.60
C PHE A 99 -12.63 -10.25 14.60
N GLY A 100 -13.72 -10.67 14.00
CA GLY A 100 -14.22 -12.03 14.01
C GLY A 100 -15.61 -12.15 14.64
N ALA A 101 -16.31 -13.24 14.39
CA ALA A 101 -17.70 -13.44 14.81
C ALA A 101 -17.89 -13.36 16.36
N ASN A 102 -16.90 -13.84 17.11
CA ASN A 102 -16.96 -13.91 18.57
C ASN A 102 -16.16 -12.78 19.27
N ALA A 103 -15.58 -11.84 18.50
CA ALA A 103 -14.81 -10.76 19.04
C ALA A 103 -15.70 -9.55 19.40
N ASN A 104 -15.25 -8.75 20.37
CA ASN A 104 -15.89 -7.49 20.70
C ASN A 104 -15.55 -6.45 19.63
N ASN A 105 -16.42 -6.33 18.61
CA ASN A 105 -16.25 -5.44 17.48
C ASN A 105 -16.38 -3.98 17.90
N ARG A 106 -15.25 -3.32 18.04
CA ARG A 106 -15.12 -1.90 18.42
C ARG A 106 -14.35 -1.12 17.38
N GLY A 107 -14.50 0.19 17.38
CA GLY A 107 -13.70 1.09 16.55
C GLY A 107 -12.36 1.40 17.23
N PHE A 108 -11.35 1.69 16.39
CA PHE A 108 -10.11 2.32 16.86
C PHE A 108 -10.26 3.84 16.79
N ASP A 109 -9.74 4.52 17.79
CA ASP A 109 -9.43 5.92 17.70
C ASP A 109 -8.07 6.13 17.01
N GLN A 110 -7.73 7.38 16.80
CA GLN A 110 -6.47 7.76 16.17
C GLN A 110 -5.25 7.25 16.96
N GLN A 111 -5.30 7.26 18.28
CA GLN A 111 -4.18 6.82 19.12
C GLN A 111 -3.96 5.31 19.02
N THR A 112 -5.02 4.55 19.03
CA THR A 112 -4.97 3.09 18.86
C THR A 112 -4.50 2.73 17.44
N GLY A 113 -4.97 3.47 16.42
CA GLY A 113 -4.50 3.33 15.04
C GLY A 113 -3.01 3.62 14.87
N LYS A 114 -2.45 4.57 15.63
CA LYS A 114 -1.03 4.91 15.63
C LYS A 114 -0.13 3.73 15.99
N GLU A 115 -0.50 2.91 16.96
CA GLU A 115 0.28 1.73 17.36
C GLU A 115 0.43 0.73 16.19
N LEU A 116 -0.63 0.52 15.42
CA LEU A 116 -0.60 -0.30 14.21
C LEU A 116 0.31 0.30 13.14
N THR A 117 0.13 1.60 12.84
CA THR A 117 0.92 2.27 11.79
C THR A 117 2.40 2.35 12.12
N GLN A 118 2.77 2.48 13.39
CA GLN A 118 4.15 2.39 13.86
C GLN A 118 4.80 1.03 13.58
N ASN A 119 4.00 -0.01 13.33
CA ASN A 119 4.48 -1.34 12.95
C ASN A 119 4.17 -1.66 11.47
N GLY A 120 3.92 -0.66 10.63
CA GLY A 120 3.66 -0.84 9.20
C GLY A 120 2.39 -1.64 8.92
N ILE A 121 1.36 -1.49 9.76
CA ILE A 121 0.02 -2.06 9.57
C ILE A 121 -0.95 -0.89 9.42
N SER A 122 -1.63 -0.82 8.30
CA SER A 122 -2.69 0.16 8.04
C SER A 122 -4.03 -0.33 8.56
N THR A 123 -4.92 0.58 8.90
CA THR A 123 -6.22 0.28 9.47
C THR A 123 -7.28 1.26 8.97
N ALA A 124 -8.46 1.24 9.55
CA ALA A 124 -9.47 2.29 9.43
C ALA A 124 -9.75 2.88 10.81
N VAL A 125 -10.00 4.17 10.89
CA VAL A 125 -10.34 4.87 12.13
C VAL A 125 -11.56 5.77 11.90
N ALA A 126 -12.32 6.01 12.97
CA ALA A 126 -13.36 7.01 12.97
C ALA A 126 -12.73 8.39 13.17
N TRP A 127 -12.86 9.28 12.19
CA TRP A 127 -12.26 10.61 12.19
C TRP A 127 -13.21 11.61 11.56
N GLY A 128 -13.46 12.75 12.24
CA GLY A 128 -14.28 13.81 11.70
C GLY A 128 -15.75 13.43 11.44
N GLY A 129 -16.26 12.37 12.05
CA GLY A 129 -17.62 11.86 11.81
C GLY A 129 -17.74 10.82 10.70
N GLU A 130 -16.64 10.51 10.04
CA GLU A 130 -16.53 9.51 8.98
C GLU A 130 -15.53 8.41 9.34
N TRP A 131 -15.62 7.27 8.65
CA TRP A 131 -14.59 6.25 8.69
C TRP A 131 -13.60 6.49 7.56
N VAL A 132 -12.33 6.60 7.93
CA VAL A 132 -11.24 6.85 6.97
C VAL A 132 -10.19 5.76 7.04
N LEU A 133 -9.54 5.49 5.91
CA LEU A 133 -8.34 4.66 5.88
C LEU A 133 -7.21 5.37 6.63
N TRP A 134 -6.44 4.62 7.40
CA TRP A 134 -5.39 5.16 8.26
C TRP A 134 -4.08 4.39 8.10
N GLY A 135 -3.03 5.14 7.73
CA GLY A 135 -1.69 4.60 7.51
C GLY A 135 -1.26 4.71 6.04
N ASP A 136 -0.04 5.20 5.85
CA ASP A 136 0.62 5.48 4.57
C ASP A 136 1.94 4.72 4.41
N HIS A 137 2.31 3.94 5.43
CA HIS A 137 3.55 3.19 5.45
C HIS A 137 3.45 1.86 4.69
N THR A 138 4.59 1.43 4.17
CA THR A 138 4.74 0.04 3.66
C THR A 138 4.79 -0.96 4.80
N ALA A 139 4.63 -2.24 4.48
CA ALA A 139 4.76 -3.31 5.47
C ALA A 139 6.19 -3.47 6.04
N ALA A 140 7.21 -2.90 5.38
CA ALA A 140 8.58 -2.89 5.88
C ALA A 140 8.79 -1.94 7.05
N TYR A 141 7.93 -0.92 7.19
CA TYR A 141 8.10 0.10 8.20
C TYR A 141 7.94 -0.47 9.63
N THR A 142 8.86 -0.07 10.49
CA THR A 142 8.77 -0.27 11.95
C THR A 142 9.40 0.95 12.61
N TYR A 143 8.67 1.58 13.51
CA TYR A 143 9.14 2.78 14.20
C TYR A 143 10.46 2.50 14.94
N GLY A 144 11.44 3.39 14.76
CA GLY A 144 12.77 3.27 15.36
C GLY A 144 13.70 2.26 14.70
N ALA A 145 13.26 1.54 13.66
CA ALA A 145 14.14 0.70 12.86
C ALA A 145 14.80 1.50 11.70
N ASP A 146 15.99 1.06 11.30
CA ASP A 146 16.66 1.58 10.11
C ASP A 146 16.01 0.97 8.86
N VAL A 147 15.12 1.75 8.24
CA VAL A 147 14.41 1.38 7.01
C VAL A 147 14.84 2.34 5.91
N ASP A 148 15.11 1.82 4.71
CA ASP A 148 15.40 2.66 3.54
C ASP A 148 14.31 3.76 3.41
N PRO A 149 14.67 5.05 3.39
CA PRO A 149 13.72 6.15 3.28
C PRO A 149 12.74 6.01 2.11
N ARG A 150 13.17 5.40 1.00
CA ARG A 150 12.32 5.14 -0.17
C ARG A 150 11.25 4.09 0.10
N ALA A 151 11.51 3.18 1.04
CA ALA A 151 10.62 2.08 1.41
C ALA A 151 9.69 2.40 2.58
N ILE A 152 9.78 3.59 3.16
CA ILE A 152 8.91 4.00 4.28
C ILE A 152 7.47 4.14 3.82
N PHE A 153 7.23 4.93 2.77
CA PHE A 153 5.89 5.28 2.30
C PHE A 153 5.47 4.46 1.08
N ASP A 154 4.19 4.07 1.07
CA ASP A 154 3.60 3.31 -0.04
C ASP A 154 3.62 4.11 -1.35
N VAL A 155 3.35 5.41 -1.30
CA VAL A 155 3.36 6.28 -2.48
C VAL A 155 4.75 6.35 -3.11
N SER A 156 5.82 6.44 -2.32
CA SER A 156 7.19 6.46 -2.82
C SER A 156 7.56 5.17 -3.54
N MET A 157 7.20 4.02 -2.96
CA MET A 157 7.44 2.72 -3.59
C MET A 157 6.60 2.51 -4.85
N ARG A 158 5.34 2.93 -4.84
CA ARG A 158 4.46 2.85 -6.01
C ARG A 158 4.94 3.75 -7.15
N MET A 159 5.40 4.97 -6.83
CA MET A 159 5.98 5.88 -7.81
C MET A 159 7.26 5.28 -8.43
N LEU A 160 8.16 4.74 -7.60
CA LEU A 160 9.38 4.08 -8.10
C LEU A 160 9.04 2.93 -9.07
N MET A 161 8.05 2.09 -8.72
CA MET A 161 7.60 1.01 -9.59
C MET A 161 6.93 1.52 -10.87
N HIS A 162 6.16 2.59 -10.79
CA HIS A 162 5.54 3.23 -11.94
C HIS A 162 6.60 3.72 -12.94
N ILE A 163 7.63 4.41 -12.45
CA ILE A 163 8.75 4.89 -13.28
C ILE A 163 9.48 3.70 -13.91
N THR A 164 9.84 2.68 -13.12
CA THR A 164 10.54 1.50 -13.60
C THR A 164 9.75 0.74 -14.66
N ASN A 165 8.48 0.48 -14.41
CA ASN A 165 7.60 -0.22 -15.36
C ASN A 165 7.35 0.60 -16.62
N SER A 166 7.18 1.92 -16.49
CA SER A 166 7.03 2.83 -17.61
C SER A 166 8.26 2.83 -18.50
N PHE A 167 9.46 2.92 -17.91
CA PHE A 167 10.73 2.83 -18.61
C PHE A 167 10.86 1.50 -19.39
N GLN A 168 10.65 0.37 -18.73
CA GLN A 168 10.73 -0.93 -19.37
C GLN A 168 9.76 -1.07 -20.55
N ARG A 169 8.53 -0.60 -20.40
CA ARG A 169 7.51 -0.66 -21.45
C ARG A 169 7.88 0.19 -22.66
N GLU A 170 8.39 1.41 -22.43
CA GLU A 170 8.71 2.35 -23.50
C GLU A 170 9.93 1.90 -24.31
N TRP A 171 10.96 1.40 -23.63
CA TRP A 171 12.23 1.05 -24.27
C TRP A 171 12.38 -0.43 -24.64
N SER A 172 11.37 -1.25 -24.35
CA SER A 172 11.38 -2.66 -24.75
C SER A 172 11.57 -2.90 -26.26
N PRO A 173 11.09 -2.06 -27.19
CA PRO A 173 11.35 -2.24 -28.62
C PRO A 173 12.82 -2.00 -29.02
N GLU A 174 13.61 -1.32 -28.18
CA GLU A 174 15.01 -1.03 -28.44
C GLU A 174 15.96 -2.10 -27.86
N ILE A 175 15.42 -3.16 -27.25
CA ILE A 175 16.21 -4.30 -26.77
C ILE A 175 16.90 -4.91 -28.00
N ASP A 176 18.19 -5.24 -27.85
CA ASP A 176 19.07 -5.75 -28.92
C ASP A 176 19.41 -4.74 -30.03
N SER A 177 18.94 -3.50 -29.97
CA SER A 177 19.38 -2.44 -30.87
C SER A 177 20.79 -1.93 -30.51
N PRO A 178 21.63 -1.56 -31.48
CA PRO A 178 22.93 -0.96 -31.20
C PRO A 178 22.80 0.33 -30.38
N MET A 179 23.48 0.43 -29.26
CA MET A 179 23.47 1.63 -28.41
C MET A 179 24.30 2.74 -29.06
N THR A 180 23.69 3.45 -30.00
CA THR A 180 24.30 4.62 -30.61
C THR A 180 24.23 5.83 -29.70
N ARG A 181 25.09 6.84 -29.93
CA ARG A 181 25.03 8.11 -29.19
C ARG A 181 23.65 8.77 -29.32
N ALA A 182 23.08 8.76 -30.51
CA ALA A 182 21.75 9.33 -30.76
C ALA A 182 20.65 8.60 -29.96
N LEU A 183 20.70 7.27 -29.87
CA LEU A 183 19.74 6.49 -29.07
C LEU A 183 19.88 6.82 -27.58
N LYS A 184 21.12 6.86 -27.07
CA LYS A 184 21.39 7.24 -25.68
C LYS A 184 20.83 8.63 -25.35
N ASP A 185 21.14 9.63 -26.18
CA ASP A 185 20.68 11.00 -25.95
C ASP A 185 19.14 11.09 -26.03
N ARG A 186 18.51 10.35 -26.93
CA ARG A 186 17.02 10.24 -27.01
C ARG A 186 16.44 9.67 -25.73
N ILE A 187 16.99 8.58 -25.19
CA ILE A 187 16.52 7.96 -23.93
C ILE A 187 16.64 8.97 -22.80
N ILE A 188 17.79 9.58 -22.61
CA ILE A 188 18.03 10.53 -21.52
C ILE A 188 17.05 11.70 -21.58
N ASN A 189 16.92 12.34 -22.74
CA ASN A 189 16.06 13.50 -22.90
C ASN A 189 14.57 13.13 -22.67
N ARG A 190 14.14 11.98 -23.17
CA ARG A 190 12.75 11.52 -23.01
C ARG A 190 12.42 11.20 -21.55
N GLU A 191 13.32 10.52 -20.86
CA GLU A 191 13.09 10.21 -19.43
C GLU A 191 13.17 11.46 -18.54
N GLN A 192 14.07 12.41 -18.85
CA GLN A 192 14.13 13.68 -18.16
C GLN A 192 12.82 14.47 -18.32
N GLU A 193 12.29 14.56 -19.55
CA GLU A 193 11.01 15.22 -19.82
C GLU A 193 9.85 14.62 -19.02
N LYS A 194 9.80 13.27 -18.88
CA LYS A 194 8.80 12.59 -18.04
C LYS A 194 8.96 12.92 -16.56
N LEU A 195 10.19 12.83 -16.05
CA LEU A 195 10.46 13.13 -14.64
C LEU A 195 10.11 14.57 -14.30
N ASP A 196 10.43 15.52 -15.17
CA ASP A 196 10.04 16.92 -15.03
C ASP A 196 8.51 17.09 -15.05
N GLY A 197 7.82 16.29 -15.88
CA GLY A 197 6.36 16.20 -15.92
C GLY A 197 5.79 15.71 -14.58
N TYR A 198 6.36 14.67 -13.97
CA TYR A 198 5.91 14.19 -12.65
C TYR A 198 6.14 15.22 -11.56
N VAL A 199 7.29 15.90 -11.55
CA VAL A 199 7.58 16.98 -10.61
C VAL A 199 6.59 18.13 -10.74
N SER A 200 6.14 18.44 -11.96
CA SER A 200 5.17 19.51 -12.19
C SER A 200 3.73 19.18 -11.77
N MET A 201 3.42 17.91 -11.57
CA MET A 201 2.09 17.44 -11.11
C MET A 201 1.94 17.49 -9.60
N GLY A 202 3.00 17.41 -8.83
CA GLY A 202 3.02 17.33 -7.37
C GLY A 202 3.89 18.37 -6.74
#